data_2ea4622223e44913cc779cf0047d994b
#
_entry.id   2ea4622223e44913cc779cf0047d994b
#
_cell.length_a   1.000
_cell.length_b   1.000
_cell.length_c   1.000
_cell.angle_alpha   90.00
_cell.angle_beta   90.00
_cell.angle_gamma   90.00
#
_symmetry.space_group_name_H-M   'P 1'
#
loop_
_entity.id
_entity.type
_entity.pdbx_description
1 polymer ?
#
loop_
_entity_poly.entity_id
_entity_poly.type
_entity_poly.pdbx_seq_one_letter_code
_entity_poly.pdbx_strand_id
1 'polypeptide(L)'
;EYLDVIISVKIVDSIDEAITHINTYNTGHSESIITKDYDNALRFQDEIDAAAVYVNASTRFTDGFEFGFGAEIGISTQKLHARGPMGLEALTTTKYIIFGNGQIRG
;
A
#
# COMPACT_ATOMS: atom_id res chain seq x y z
N GLU A 1 6.26 12.40 10.91
CA GLU A 1 5.20 13.43 10.95
C GLU A 1 5.61 14.57 11.88
N TYR A 2 5.34 15.80 11.46
CA TYR A 2 5.68 16.99 12.27
C TYR A 2 4.53 17.43 13.17
N LEU A 3 3.29 16.98 12.90
CA LEU A 3 2.06 17.42 13.58
C LEU A 3 1.87 18.93 13.55
N ASP A 4 2.32 19.56 12.47
CA ASP A 4 2.28 21.00 12.25
C ASP A 4 2.22 21.31 10.74
N VAL A 5 2.04 22.56 10.37
CA VAL A 5 2.04 23.04 8.97
C VAL A 5 3.48 23.13 8.47
N ILE A 6 4.14 22.00 8.37
CA ILE A 6 5.55 21.84 7.95
C ILE A 6 5.62 20.79 6.85
N ILE A 7 6.40 21.07 5.81
CA ILE A 7 6.72 20.12 4.74
C ILE A 7 8.23 20.04 4.53
N SER A 8 8.76 18.83 4.41
CA SER A 8 10.12 18.60 3.96
C SER A 8 10.17 18.52 2.45
N VAL A 9 11.16 19.17 1.84
CA VAL A 9 11.37 19.15 0.40
C VAL A 9 12.82 18.76 0.11
N LYS A 10 13.02 17.80 -0.80
CA LYS A 10 14.32 17.45 -1.36
C LYS A 10 14.25 17.50 -2.88
N ILE A 11 15.23 18.14 -3.51
CA ILE A 11 15.42 18.09 -4.95
C ILE A 11 16.34 16.93 -5.28
N VAL A 12 16.02 16.18 -6.31
CA VAL A 12 16.78 15.03 -6.80
C VAL A 12 17.01 15.15 -8.30
N ASP A 13 18.08 14.53 -8.79
CA ASP A 13 18.48 14.66 -10.21
C ASP A 13 17.89 13.57 -11.12
N SER A 14 17.31 12.51 -10.53
CA SER A 14 16.77 11.40 -11.30
C SER A 14 15.67 10.67 -10.54
N ILE A 15 14.90 9.84 -11.28
CA ILE A 15 13.92 8.93 -10.68
C ILE A 15 14.61 7.87 -9.81
N ASP A 16 15.81 7.43 -10.16
CA ASP A 16 16.58 6.45 -9.38
C ASP A 16 16.91 7.00 -7.99
N GLU A 17 17.34 8.26 -7.94
CA GLU A 17 17.59 8.93 -6.66
C GLU A 17 16.30 9.12 -5.87
N ALA A 18 15.19 9.47 -6.53
CA ALA A 18 13.90 9.62 -5.90
C ALA A 18 13.43 8.30 -5.26
N ILE A 19 13.47 7.21 -6.01
CA ILE A 19 13.06 5.87 -5.54
C ILE A 19 13.95 5.43 -4.36
N THR A 20 15.26 5.59 -4.48
CA THR A 20 16.20 5.25 -3.40
C THR A 20 15.90 6.06 -2.15
N HIS A 21 15.66 7.36 -2.29
CA HIS A 21 15.35 8.24 -1.17
C HIS A 21 14.04 7.85 -0.50
N ILE A 22 12.99 7.63 -1.29
CA ILE A 22 11.67 7.23 -0.76
C ILE A 22 11.78 5.92 -0.01
N ASN A 23 12.34 4.87 -0.61
CA ASN A 23 12.47 3.56 0.04
C ASN A 23 13.35 3.57 1.29
N THR A 24 14.23 4.57 1.43
CA THR A 24 15.07 4.73 2.63
C THR A 24 14.32 5.41 3.77
N TYR A 25 13.48 6.38 3.48
CA TYR A 25 12.92 7.29 4.49
C TYR A 25 11.40 7.25 4.62
N ASN A 26 10.68 6.53 3.76
CA ASN A 26 9.23 6.45 3.81
C ASN A 26 8.74 5.70 5.07
N THR A 27 7.45 5.82 5.34
CA THR A 27 6.77 5.06 6.40
C THR A 27 6.25 3.71 5.92
N GLY A 28 6.35 3.42 4.62
CA GLY A 28 5.71 2.27 3.99
C GLY A 28 4.20 2.41 3.83
N HIS A 29 3.63 3.59 4.06
CA HIS A 29 2.18 3.82 4.03
C HIS A 29 1.68 4.09 2.60
N SER A 30 1.95 5.27 2.08
CA SER A 30 1.43 5.71 0.78
C SER A 30 2.37 6.69 0.10
N GLU A 31 2.65 6.42 -1.16
CA GLU A 31 3.53 7.22 -1.98
C GLU A 31 2.86 7.56 -3.33
N SER A 32 3.22 8.69 -3.92
CA SER A 32 2.64 9.12 -5.20
C SER A 32 3.67 9.78 -6.10
N ILE A 33 3.61 9.47 -7.38
CA ILE A 33 4.33 10.19 -8.43
C ILE A 33 3.37 11.01 -9.27
N ILE A 34 3.79 12.22 -9.64
CA ILE A 34 3.11 13.05 -10.64
C ILE A 34 3.98 13.09 -11.87
N THR A 35 3.56 12.44 -12.92
CA THR A 35 4.33 12.31 -14.16
C THR A 35 3.45 12.14 -15.38
N LYS A 36 3.97 12.53 -16.56
CA LYS A 36 3.41 12.20 -17.87
C LYS A 36 4.20 11.09 -18.57
N ASP A 37 5.35 10.74 -18.02
CA ASP A 37 6.21 9.69 -18.52
C ASP A 37 5.69 8.33 -18.05
N TYR A 38 5.33 7.48 -19.01
CA TYR A 38 4.74 6.17 -18.73
C TYR A 38 5.74 5.21 -18.08
N ASP A 39 6.98 5.22 -18.55
CA ASP A 39 8.02 4.32 -18.04
C ASP A 39 8.37 4.67 -16.58
N ASN A 40 8.46 5.97 -16.27
CA ASN A 40 8.66 6.43 -14.91
C ASN A 40 7.46 6.08 -14.00
N ALA A 41 6.24 6.12 -14.52
CA ALA A 41 5.05 5.72 -13.76
C ALA A 41 5.10 4.24 -13.39
N LEU A 42 5.42 3.37 -14.36
CA LEU A 42 5.53 1.93 -14.12
C LEU A 42 6.65 1.59 -13.15
N ARG A 43 7.83 2.17 -13.36
CA ARG A 43 8.98 1.98 -12.48
C ARG A 43 8.66 2.39 -11.03
N PHE A 44 8.00 3.53 -10.87
CA PHE A 44 7.62 4.02 -9.55
C PHE A 44 6.66 3.04 -8.84
N GLN A 45 5.66 2.52 -9.55
CA GLN A 45 4.73 1.54 -8.98
C GLN A 45 5.42 0.22 -8.60
N ASP A 46 6.40 -0.20 -9.37
CA ASP A 46 7.09 -1.49 -9.20
C ASP A 46 8.18 -1.44 -8.13
N GLU A 47 8.91 -0.33 -8.06
CA GLU A 47 10.12 -0.19 -7.25
C GLU A 47 9.87 0.47 -5.88
N ILE A 48 8.73 1.14 -5.67
CA ILE A 48 8.41 1.75 -4.38
C ILE A 48 7.80 0.74 -3.41
N ASP A 49 8.41 0.62 -2.24
CA ASP A 49 7.94 -0.27 -1.17
C ASP A 49 7.02 0.47 -0.20
N ALA A 50 5.75 0.58 -0.58
CA ALA A 50 4.70 1.15 0.25
C ALA A 50 3.41 0.31 0.14
N ALA A 51 2.49 0.47 1.09
CA ALA A 51 1.21 -0.24 1.08
C ALA A 51 0.30 0.24 -0.05
N ALA A 52 0.40 1.52 -0.43
CA ALA A 52 -0.32 2.09 -1.56
C ALA A 52 0.62 2.98 -2.39
N VAL A 53 0.65 2.75 -3.70
CA VAL A 53 1.50 3.50 -4.63
C VAL A 53 0.64 4.08 -5.75
N TYR A 54 0.67 5.39 -5.89
CA TYR A 54 -0.19 6.14 -6.80
C TYR A 54 0.58 6.77 -7.95
N VAL A 55 -0.09 6.88 -9.07
CA VAL A 55 0.33 7.70 -10.21
C VAL A 55 -0.74 8.76 -10.46
N ASN A 56 -0.33 10.02 -10.43
CA ASN A 56 -1.20 11.19 -10.72
C ASN A 56 -2.47 11.25 -9.86
N ALA A 57 -2.40 10.75 -8.64
CA ALA A 57 -3.49 10.79 -7.68
C ALA A 57 -2.98 11.10 -6.27
N SER A 58 -3.84 11.61 -5.42
CA SER A 58 -3.52 11.93 -4.04
C SER A 58 -3.39 10.68 -3.18
N THR A 59 -2.41 10.65 -2.29
CA THR A 59 -2.28 9.61 -1.26
C THR A 59 -3.46 9.60 -0.26
N ARG A 60 -4.29 10.65 -0.24
CA ARG A 60 -5.53 10.71 0.56
C ARG A 60 -6.58 9.66 0.17
N PHE A 61 -6.45 9.05 -1.01
CA PHE A 61 -7.31 7.93 -1.39
C PHE A 61 -6.99 6.63 -0.63
N THR A 62 -5.91 6.56 0.13
CA THR A 62 -5.63 5.42 1.01
C THR A 62 -6.56 5.47 2.22
N ASP A 63 -7.73 4.90 2.05
CA ASP A 63 -8.84 4.92 2.99
C ASP A 63 -9.71 3.68 2.80
N GLY A 64 -10.17 3.08 3.89
CA GLY A 64 -10.96 1.84 3.85
C GLY A 64 -12.32 2.02 3.16
N PHE A 65 -12.94 3.19 3.24
CA PHE A 65 -14.19 3.47 2.54
C PHE A 65 -13.94 3.72 1.05
N GLU A 66 -12.91 4.50 0.72
CA GLU A 66 -12.53 4.76 -0.69
C GLU A 66 -12.12 3.47 -1.41
N PHE A 67 -11.47 2.53 -0.72
CA PHE A 67 -11.11 1.21 -1.25
C PHE A 67 -12.28 0.22 -1.29
N GLY A 68 -13.44 0.60 -0.77
CA GLY A 68 -14.64 -0.23 -0.78
C GLY A 68 -14.70 -1.30 0.32
N PHE A 69 -13.89 -1.18 1.36
CA PHE A 69 -13.87 -2.15 2.48
C PHE A 69 -14.97 -1.90 3.53
N GLY A 70 -15.76 -0.82 3.37
CA GLY A 70 -16.89 -0.49 4.24
C GLY A 70 -16.54 -0.05 5.66
N ALA A 71 -15.25 0.00 5.99
CA ALA A 71 -14.73 0.47 7.26
C ALA A 71 -13.21 0.72 7.14
N GLU A 72 -12.67 1.47 8.09
CA GLU A 72 -11.22 1.56 8.31
C GLU A 72 -10.95 1.39 9.81
N ILE A 73 -10.39 0.25 10.18
CA ILE A 73 -9.99 -0.03 11.57
C ILE A 73 -8.56 0.44 11.81
N GLY A 74 -7.79 0.50 10.75
CA GLY A 74 -6.44 1.00 10.69
C GLY A 74 -5.85 0.84 9.32
N ILE A 75 -4.63 1.35 9.12
CA ILE A 75 -3.84 1.16 7.91
C ILE A 75 -2.51 0.52 8.30
N SER A 76 -2.30 -0.70 7.82
CA SER A 76 -1.07 -1.46 8.10
C SER A 76 -0.01 -1.23 7.04
N THR A 77 1.23 -1.03 7.46
CA THR A 77 2.39 -0.94 6.58
C THR A 77 3.22 -2.22 6.52
N GLN A 78 2.85 -3.25 7.27
CA GLN A 78 3.54 -4.54 7.25
C GLN A 78 3.28 -5.32 5.97
N LYS A 79 4.15 -6.26 5.63
CA LYS A 79 4.09 -7.05 4.38
C LYS A 79 3.34 -8.37 4.51
N LEU A 80 3.11 -8.82 5.72
CA LEU A 80 2.27 -9.99 5.98
C LEU A 80 0.78 -9.60 5.97
N HIS A 81 -0.06 -10.39 6.53
CA HIS A 81 -1.47 -10.08 6.69
C HIS A 81 -1.68 -9.05 7.81
N ALA A 82 -2.45 -8.00 7.65
CA ALA A 82 -2.99 -7.40 6.47
C ALA A 82 -2.12 -6.19 6.09
N ARG A 83 -2.11 -5.77 4.81
CA ARG A 83 -1.36 -4.60 4.35
C ARG A 83 -2.30 -3.55 3.76
N GLY A 84 -2.05 -2.25 4.04
CA GLY A 84 -2.93 -1.15 3.62
C GLY A 84 -4.14 -0.97 4.53
N PRO A 85 -5.20 -0.31 4.06
CA PRO A 85 -6.43 -0.12 4.82
C PRO A 85 -7.06 -1.45 5.22
N MET A 86 -7.50 -1.54 6.48
CA MET A 86 -8.12 -2.72 7.06
C MET A 86 -9.58 -2.46 7.37
N GLY A 87 -10.47 -3.14 6.66
CA GLY A 87 -11.89 -3.22 6.97
C GLY A 87 -12.25 -4.48 7.74
N LEU A 88 -13.52 -4.84 7.70
CA LEU A 88 -14.06 -5.97 8.44
C LEU A 88 -13.42 -7.32 8.05
N GLU A 89 -13.16 -7.52 6.76
CA GLU A 89 -12.56 -8.76 6.24
C GLU A 89 -11.18 -9.03 6.83
N ALA A 90 -10.37 -7.99 7.02
CA ALA A 90 -9.03 -8.12 7.61
C ALA A 90 -9.02 -8.61 9.06
N LEU A 91 -10.14 -8.52 9.77
CA LEU A 91 -10.31 -9.00 11.15
C LEU A 91 -10.82 -10.44 11.22
N THR A 92 -11.07 -11.06 10.09
CA THR A 92 -11.63 -12.42 10.01
C THR A 92 -10.66 -13.36 9.33
N THR A 93 -10.93 -14.64 9.44
CA THR A 93 -10.20 -15.68 8.71
C THR A 93 -11.17 -16.76 8.24
N THR A 94 -10.70 -17.61 7.36
CA THR A 94 -11.48 -18.72 6.81
C THR A 94 -11.25 -20.01 7.59
N LYS A 95 -12.29 -20.83 7.68
CA LYS A 95 -12.25 -22.18 8.19
C LYS A 95 -12.85 -23.12 7.16
N TYR A 96 -12.12 -24.14 6.79
CA TYR A 96 -12.63 -25.18 5.89
C TYR A 96 -13.39 -26.24 6.67
N ILE A 97 -14.62 -26.49 6.29
CA ILE A 97 -15.46 -27.54 6.90
C ILE A 97 -15.70 -28.60 5.82
N ILE A 98 -15.25 -29.83 6.09
CA ILE A 98 -15.25 -30.92 5.11
C ILE A 98 -15.99 -32.10 5.72
N PHE A 99 -17.02 -32.57 5.02
CA PHE A 99 -17.74 -33.81 5.35
C PHE A 99 -17.32 -34.89 4.39
N GLY A 100 -16.96 -36.04 4.93
CA GLY A 100 -16.63 -37.24 4.16
C GLY A 100 -17.49 -38.44 4.57
N ASN A 101 -17.50 -39.47 3.76
CA ASN A 101 -18.15 -40.77 4.07
C ASN A 101 -17.20 -41.92 3.82
N GLY A 102 -15.92 -41.78 4.14
CA GLY A 102 -14.92 -42.84 4.04
C GLY A 102 -14.02 -42.78 2.81
N GLN A 103 -14.01 -41.65 2.08
CA GLN A 103 -13.07 -41.47 0.98
C GLN A 103 -11.63 -41.58 1.46
N ILE A 104 -10.83 -42.30 0.70
CA ILE A 104 -9.37 -42.37 0.89
C ILE A 104 -8.65 -41.54 -0.16
N ARG A 105 -7.54 -40.93 0.20
CA ARG A 105 -6.65 -40.24 -0.75
C ARG A 105 -5.75 -41.30 -1.40
N GLY A 106 -5.85 -41.42 -2.73
CA GLY A 106 -4.94 -42.23 -3.55
C GLY A 106 -3.61 -41.52 -3.78
#